data_4cad7bb4909cd7c33c14acddb474061c
#
_entry.id   4cad7bb4909cd7c33c14acddb474061c
#
_cell.length_a   1.000
_cell.length_b   1.000
_cell.length_c   1.000
_cell.angle_alpha   90.00
_cell.angle_beta   90.00
_cell.angle_gamma   90.00
#
_symmetry.space_group_name_H-M   'P 1'
#
loop_
_entity.id
_entity.type
_entity.pdbx_description
1 polymer ?
#
loop_
_entity_poly.entity_id
_entity_poly.type
_entity_poly.pdbx_seq_one_letter_code
_entity_poly.pdbx_strand_id
1 'polypeptide(L)'
;MLVLAFPVAIIYAIIKKRYQKNDKNTKYTAYRFNKRTGKFEKVFKDITVKYQTNHLIMRGIFLVVCIFLGIIILFNLTGLKIFNAKAYANQLEIKQGNSEDLNTIFDYDSGEVLLPRIDKDLAFRLAEARLDEYGSQYSIDYDNFTLISVNRNDKTELIRVTPLEYATPFVALSRGDKGTIGYIEVNVITQEAKLVAYPDGEGLKYMPSAIFGKDLDRHIRTNYPTLMYNDKYFEIDNDGNPYWVIPTIKKEIGVFSGETPNGVLVVDPRSGKMTHYALNDNHKPDWLQRAVDEAVVAKQADNALTYKNGFWNTLFAKKEVFQLSDGYNYFIKDGNTYYVSCITSPNSNDQTSIGFITINLKTKESIRYSNPGITEMRAREIAQNDERVKAQNLDSTWPILITYHKVPTYFVVLKNDVLSQKIVLINVEDGTLVAMGDTLEAAKQEYELLLANKGIISSGNEEKETVTVSRIRDLGNKIQFMVEEHQNVYFEVDVNLCLDARFLQVGDKICLLYTSPSPRD
;
A
#
# COMPACT_ATOMS: atom_id res chain seq x y z
N MET A 1 -2.21 12.63 25.48
CA MET A 1 -1.77 13.88 26.17
C MET A 1 -1.78 13.77 27.70
N LEU A 2 -2.79 13.23 28.34
CA LEU A 2 -2.78 12.87 29.77
C LEU A 2 -1.67 11.87 30.15
N VAL A 3 -1.21 11.05 29.21
CA VAL A 3 -0.19 10.02 29.41
C VAL A 3 1.22 10.59 29.67
N LEU A 4 1.54 11.79 29.20
CA LEU A 4 2.85 12.43 29.42
C LEU A 4 2.91 13.30 30.69
N ALA A 5 1.78 13.83 31.15
CA ALA A 5 1.71 14.58 32.41
C ALA A 5 1.87 13.67 33.63
N PHE A 6 1.43 12.42 33.53
CA PHE A 6 1.51 11.43 34.61
C PHE A 6 2.97 11.03 34.97
N PRO A 7 3.86 10.71 34.01
CA PRO A 7 5.27 10.43 34.33
C PRO A 7 6.00 11.60 34.94
N VAL A 8 5.73 12.83 34.47
CA VAL A 8 6.38 14.05 35.03
C VAL A 8 5.95 14.30 36.47
N ALA A 9 4.65 14.11 36.77
CA ALA A 9 4.14 14.21 38.13
C ALA A 9 4.71 13.11 39.05
N ILE A 10 4.85 11.88 38.54
CA ILE A 10 5.46 10.76 39.26
C ILE A 10 6.95 11.01 39.52
N ILE A 11 7.68 11.45 38.50
CA ILE A 11 9.12 11.80 38.64
C ILE A 11 9.28 12.92 39.65
N TYR A 12 8.42 13.96 39.60
CA TYR A 12 8.42 15.03 40.60
C TYR A 12 8.12 14.53 42.01
N ALA A 13 7.13 13.65 42.16
CA ALA A 13 6.77 13.05 43.45
C ALA A 13 7.89 12.16 44.01
N ILE A 14 8.56 11.39 43.15
CA ILE A 14 9.72 10.54 43.52
C ILE A 14 10.91 11.40 43.93
N ILE A 15 11.22 12.43 43.16
CA ILE A 15 12.29 13.40 43.49
C ILE A 15 11.96 14.10 44.80
N LYS A 16 10.75 14.62 44.98
CA LYS A 16 10.29 15.27 46.21
C LYS A 16 10.39 14.32 47.43
N LYS A 17 9.97 13.06 47.27
CA LYS A 17 10.03 12.05 48.35
C LYS A 17 11.48 11.66 48.71
N ARG A 18 12.37 11.59 47.71
CA ARG A 18 13.81 11.34 47.92
C ARG A 18 14.50 12.52 48.62
N TYR A 19 14.13 13.76 48.28
CA TYR A 19 14.66 14.97 48.94
C TYR A 19 14.14 15.10 50.37
N GLN A 20 12.86 14.81 50.64
CA GLN A 20 12.35 14.82 52.03
C GLN A 20 12.94 13.72 52.91
N LYS A 21 13.40 12.60 52.32
CA LYS A 21 14.07 11.53 53.06
C LYS A 21 15.53 11.86 53.42
N ASN A 22 16.18 12.73 52.67
CA ASN A 22 17.56 13.17 52.94
C ASN A 22 17.65 14.39 53.88
N ASP A 23 16.53 14.97 54.29
CA ASP A 23 16.48 16.12 55.22
C ASP A 23 16.48 15.67 56.68
N LYS A 24 16.69 14.37 56.94
CA LYS A 24 16.95 13.89 58.31
C LYS A 24 18.38 14.21 58.68
N ASN A 25 18.55 15.16 59.62
CA ASN A 25 19.78 15.49 60.28
C ASN A 25 20.58 14.23 60.65
N THR A 26 21.58 13.89 59.87
CA THR A 26 22.54 12.86 60.20
C THR A 26 23.52 13.47 61.19
N LYS A 27 23.32 13.20 62.46
CA LYS A 27 24.27 13.56 63.51
C LYS A 27 25.45 12.62 63.36
N TYR A 28 26.54 13.14 62.91
CA TYR A 28 27.84 12.42 63.00
C TYR A 28 28.44 12.60 64.33
N THR A 29 28.74 11.50 65.01
CA THR A 29 29.47 11.52 66.29
C THR A 29 30.95 11.34 65.96
N ALA A 30 31.72 12.39 66.15
CA ALA A 30 33.18 12.31 66.03
C ALA A 30 33.84 12.09 67.43
N TYR A 31 34.82 11.21 67.47
CA TYR A 31 35.62 10.94 68.65
C TYR A 31 37.01 11.53 68.45
N ARG A 32 37.51 12.27 69.43
CA ARG A 32 38.86 12.79 69.42
C ARG A 32 39.64 12.09 70.51
N PHE A 33 40.81 11.58 70.17
CA PHE A 33 41.72 10.98 71.16
C PHE A 33 42.40 12.07 72.00
N ASN A 34 42.16 12.07 73.30
CA ASN A 34 42.79 13.00 74.21
C ASN A 34 44.11 12.39 74.72
N LYS A 35 45.23 12.94 74.23
CA LYS A 35 46.57 12.48 74.53
C LYS A 35 46.94 12.59 76.01
N ARG A 36 46.22 13.43 76.81
CA ARG A 36 46.44 13.59 78.22
C ARG A 36 45.76 12.55 79.12
N THR A 37 44.62 12.09 78.68
CA THR A 37 43.78 11.13 79.41
C THR A 37 43.83 9.71 78.82
N GLY A 38 44.45 9.50 77.67
CA GLY A 38 44.51 8.22 76.96
C GLY A 38 43.16 7.68 76.51
N LYS A 39 42.12 8.51 76.53
CA LYS A 39 40.76 8.08 76.22
C LYS A 39 40.21 8.85 75.02
N PHE A 40 39.30 8.19 74.27
CA PHE A 40 38.52 8.84 73.19
C PHE A 40 37.42 9.68 73.84
N GLU A 41 37.45 10.99 73.65
CA GLU A 41 36.38 11.90 74.04
C GLU A 41 35.46 12.20 72.93
N LYS A 42 34.17 12.17 73.20
CA LYS A 42 33.11 12.41 72.20
C LYS A 42 33.03 13.92 71.94
N VAL A 43 33.41 14.32 70.75
CA VAL A 43 33.29 15.72 70.31
C VAL A 43 32.02 15.87 69.54
N PHE A 44 31.02 16.52 70.11
CA PHE A 44 29.85 16.93 69.36
C PHE A 44 30.23 18.15 68.52
N LYS A 45 30.38 17.91 67.20
CA LYS A 45 30.39 18.98 66.26
C LYS A 45 29.08 18.82 65.45
N ASP A 46 28.15 19.71 65.76
CA ASP A 46 26.96 19.82 64.87
C ASP A 46 27.43 20.40 63.56
N ILE A 47 27.92 19.51 62.69
CA ILE A 47 28.08 19.85 61.27
C ILE A 47 26.72 19.63 60.66
N THR A 48 25.86 20.63 60.75
CA THR A 48 24.74 20.77 59.88
C THR A 48 25.33 21.06 58.51
N VAL A 49 25.62 20.00 57.74
CA VAL A 49 25.78 20.15 56.31
C VAL A 49 24.37 20.47 55.79
N LYS A 50 24.06 21.77 55.78
CA LYS A 50 22.91 22.29 55.08
C LYS A 50 23.19 22.01 53.62
N TYR A 51 22.72 20.87 53.13
CA TYR A 51 22.46 20.70 51.70
C TYR A 51 21.35 21.68 51.37
N GLN A 52 21.69 22.92 51.23
CA GLN A 52 20.90 23.93 50.58
C GLN A 52 20.99 23.59 49.07
N THR A 53 20.46 22.44 48.69
CA THR A 53 20.10 22.18 47.31
C THR A 53 19.19 23.34 46.95
N ASN A 54 19.64 24.11 45.99
CA ASN A 54 18.96 25.30 45.55
C ASN A 54 17.56 24.90 45.06
N HIS A 55 16.58 24.77 45.97
CA HIS A 55 15.18 24.55 45.66
C HIS A 55 14.68 25.57 44.64
N LEU A 56 15.33 26.77 44.63
CA LEU A 56 15.08 27.78 43.64
C LEU A 56 15.49 27.36 42.21
N ILE A 57 16.69 26.75 42.04
CA ILE A 57 17.19 26.27 40.74
C ILE A 57 16.32 25.12 40.25
N MET A 58 16.01 24.14 41.13
CA MET A 58 15.15 23.02 40.76
C MET A 58 13.72 23.45 40.38
N ARG A 59 13.14 24.43 41.11
CA ARG A 59 11.86 25.04 40.77
C ARG A 59 11.95 25.81 39.47
N GLY A 60 13.03 26.53 39.22
CA GLY A 60 13.30 27.23 37.96
C GLY A 60 13.37 26.26 36.76
N ILE A 61 14.16 25.18 36.87
CA ILE A 61 14.25 24.14 35.84
C ILE A 61 12.89 23.51 35.58
N PHE A 62 12.13 23.15 36.62
CA PHE A 62 10.79 22.58 36.49
C PHE A 62 9.85 23.54 35.79
N LEU A 63 9.86 24.83 36.11
CA LEU A 63 9.02 25.85 35.48
C LEU A 63 9.37 26.01 34.00
N VAL A 64 10.67 26.04 33.65
CA VAL A 64 11.12 26.08 32.24
C VAL A 64 10.64 24.87 31.48
N VAL A 65 10.73 23.66 32.04
CA VAL A 65 10.22 22.42 31.42
C VAL A 65 8.71 22.50 31.27
N CYS A 66 7.97 22.98 32.27
CA CYS A 66 6.50 23.14 32.15
C CYS A 66 6.11 24.16 31.08
N ILE A 67 6.82 25.29 30.99
CA ILE A 67 6.61 26.29 29.94
C ILE A 67 6.88 25.67 28.57
N PHE A 68 8.00 24.98 28.41
CA PHE A 68 8.36 24.31 27.15
C PHE A 68 7.31 23.27 26.74
N LEU A 69 6.85 22.42 27.66
CA LEU A 69 5.75 21.50 27.42
C LEU A 69 4.45 22.22 27.08
N GLY A 70 4.13 23.30 27.77
CA GLY A 70 2.97 24.16 27.49
C GLY A 70 3.01 24.73 26.07
N ILE A 71 4.18 25.18 25.63
CA ILE A 71 4.40 25.69 24.27
C ILE A 71 4.20 24.57 23.24
N ILE A 72 4.76 23.38 23.47
CA ILE A 72 4.57 22.21 22.58
C ILE A 72 3.09 21.85 22.50
N ILE A 73 2.36 21.84 23.61
CA ILE A 73 0.93 21.57 23.66
C ILE A 73 0.17 22.63 22.86
N LEU A 74 0.47 23.91 23.06
CA LEU A 74 -0.16 25.01 22.35
C LEU A 74 0.03 24.89 20.82
N PHE A 75 1.28 24.59 20.39
CA PHE A 75 1.56 24.39 18.96
C PHE A 75 0.82 23.18 18.38
N ASN A 76 0.66 22.09 19.12
CA ASN A 76 -0.16 20.96 18.68
C ASN A 76 -1.64 21.32 18.58
N LEU A 77 -2.16 22.17 19.48
CA LEU A 77 -3.55 22.64 19.42
C LEU A 77 -3.83 23.43 18.14
N THR A 78 -2.86 24.20 17.62
CA THR A 78 -3.02 24.96 16.37
C THR A 78 -3.24 24.08 15.16
N GLY A 79 -2.86 22.80 15.20
CA GLY A 79 -3.06 21.84 14.12
C GLY A 79 -4.31 20.98 14.24
N LEU A 80 -5.17 21.18 15.24
CA LEU A 80 -6.36 20.34 15.41
C LEU A 80 -7.39 20.57 14.29
N LYS A 81 -7.97 19.47 13.83
CA LYS A 81 -8.98 19.44 12.77
C LYS A 81 -10.23 20.29 13.12
N ILE A 82 -10.57 20.39 14.41
CA ILE A 82 -11.71 21.22 14.86
C ILE A 82 -11.56 22.71 14.46
N PHE A 83 -10.32 23.21 14.42
CA PHE A 83 -10.04 24.61 14.04
C PHE A 83 -9.64 24.76 12.58
N ASN A 84 -9.14 23.69 11.95
CA ASN A 84 -8.51 23.74 10.63
C ASN A 84 -9.17 22.80 9.62
N ALA A 85 -10.40 22.34 9.84
CA ALA A 85 -11.06 21.37 8.98
C ALA A 85 -11.03 21.77 7.49
N LYS A 86 -11.29 23.06 7.20
CA LYS A 86 -11.24 23.58 5.82
C LYS A 86 -9.83 23.56 5.24
N ALA A 87 -8.80 23.84 6.05
CA ALA A 87 -7.41 23.76 5.60
C ALA A 87 -7.02 22.31 5.27
N TYR A 88 -7.44 21.35 6.11
CA TYR A 88 -7.24 19.92 5.82
C TYR A 88 -7.99 19.45 4.58
N ALA A 89 -9.24 19.91 4.38
CA ALA A 89 -10.01 19.56 3.19
C ALA A 89 -9.39 20.10 1.90
N ASN A 90 -8.71 21.24 1.97
CA ASN A 90 -8.10 21.88 0.81
C ASN A 90 -6.65 21.44 0.53
N GLN A 91 -6.07 20.52 1.32
CA GLN A 91 -4.71 20.02 1.07
C GLN A 91 -4.59 19.20 -0.22
N LEU A 92 -5.69 18.59 -0.65
CA LEU A 92 -5.79 17.83 -1.90
C LEU A 92 -6.94 18.36 -2.73
N GLU A 93 -6.64 18.85 -3.92
CA GLU A 93 -7.65 19.18 -4.91
C GLU A 93 -8.11 17.91 -5.61
N ILE A 94 -9.39 17.56 -5.46
CA ILE A 94 -9.97 16.38 -6.11
C ILE A 94 -10.83 16.87 -7.28
N LYS A 95 -10.38 16.56 -8.48
CA LYS A 95 -11.14 16.84 -9.71
C LYS A 95 -12.27 15.82 -9.86
N GLN A 96 -13.36 16.22 -10.51
CA GLN A 96 -14.43 15.30 -10.87
C GLN A 96 -14.16 14.74 -12.27
N GLY A 97 -13.98 13.45 -12.37
CA GLY A 97 -13.92 12.71 -13.63
C GLY A 97 -15.30 12.27 -14.10
N ASN A 98 -15.41 11.95 -15.37
CA ASN A 98 -16.61 11.38 -15.98
C ASN A 98 -16.43 9.88 -16.28
N SER A 99 -17.48 9.21 -16.76
CA SER A 99 -17.42 7.79 -17.08
C SER A 99 -16.51 7.47 -18.28
N GLU A 100 -16.33 8.41 -19.20
CA GLU A 100 -15.41 8.24 -20.33
C GLU A 100 -13.96 8.28 -19.86
N ASP A 101 -13.63 9.16 -18.94
CA ASP A 101 -12.31 9.22 -18.30
C ASP A 101 -12.01 7.92 -17.54
N LEU A 102 -13.01 7.39 -16.80
CA LEU A 102 -12.88 6.11 -16.11
C LEU A 102 -12.55 4.99 -17.10
N ASN A 103 -13.33 4.90 -18.18
CA ASN A 103 -13.12 3.90 -19.22
C ASN A 103 -11.77 4.03 -19.92
N THR A 104 -11.26 5.25 -20.08
CA THR A 104 -9.96 5.47 -20.72
C THR A 104 -8.79 5.08 -19.80
N ILE A 105 -8.87 5.43 -18.51
CA ILE A 105 -7.77 5.18 -17.56
C ILE A 105 -7.64 3.68 -17.24
N PHE A 106 -8.76 3.00 -17.02
CA PHE A 106 -8.78 1.61 -16.58
C PHE A 106 -9.05 0.61 -17.73
N ASP A 107 -8.97 1.06 -18.98
CA ASP A 107 -9.29 0.26 -20.17
C ASP A 107 -8.35 -0.94 -20.30
N TYR A 108 -8.85 -2.10 -19.91
CA TYR A 108 -8.13 -3.36 -20.09
C TYR A 108 -8.09 -3.80 -21.55
N ASP A 109 -9.11 -3.46 -22.36
CA ASP A 109 -9.21 -3.86 -23.75
C ASP A 109 -8.16 -3.16 -24.64
N SER A 110 -7.63 -2.03 -24.19
CA SER A 110 -6.53 -1.33 -24.88
C SER A 110 -5.21 -2.12 -24.90
N GLY A 111 -5.05 -3.12 -24.01
CA GLY A 111 -3.82 -3.87 -23.83
C GLY A 111 -2.72 -3.10 -23.08
N GLU A 112 -2.94 -1.86 -22.69
CA GLU A 112 -1.99 -1.02 -21.94
C GLU A 112 -2.01 -1.32 -20.44
N VAL A 113 -3.12 -1.90 -19.95
CA VAL A 113 -3.30 -2.23 -18.53
C VAL A 113 -2.70 -3.59 -18.23
N LEU A 114 -1.63 -3.59 -17.45
CA LEU A 114 -0.96 -4.81 -16.99
C LEU A 114 -1.54 -5.26 -15.65
N LEU A 115 -2.03 -6.48 -15.59
CA LEU A 115 -2.61 -7.07 -14.39
C LEU A 115 -1.62 -8.00 -13.69
N PRO A 116 -1.23 -7.73 -12.44
CA PRO A 116 -0.38 -8.64 -11.68
C PRO A 116 -1.14 -9.93 -11.35
N ARG A 117 -0.55 -11.07 -11.65
CA ARG A 117 -1.07 -12.40 -11.30
C ARG A 117 -0.69 -12.84 -9.89
N ILE A 118 0.27 -12.16 -9.29
CA ILE A 118 0.74 -12.43 -7.92
C ILE A 118 0.79 -11.14 -7.12
N ASP A 119 0.50 -11.27 -5.84
CA ASP A 119 0.62 -10.19 -4.87
C ASP A 119 2.04 -10.06 -4.28
N LYS A 120 2.18 -9.20 -3.27
CA LYS A 120 3.46 -8.97 -2.59
C LYS A 120 3.97 -10.22 -1.88
N ASP A 121 3.07 -10.98 -1.24
CA ASP A 121 3.45 -12.15 -0.43
C ASP A 121 3.98 -13.29 -1.30
N LEU A 122 3.27 -13.59 -2.40
CA LEU A 122 3.70 -14.63 -3.32
C LEU A 122 4.98 -14.22 -4.06
N ALA A 123 5.09 -12.96 -4.48
CA ALA A 123 6.32 -12.43 -5.06
C ALA A 123 7.50 -12.51 -4.08
N PHE A 124 7.27 -12.25 -2.79
CA PHE A 124 8.29 -12.37 -1.74
C PHE A 124 8.81 -13.81 -1.62
N ARG A 125 7.92 -14.80 -1.60
CA ARG A 125 8.33 -16.22 -1.57
C ARG A 125 9.14 -16.63 -2.80
N LEU A 126 8.76 -16.16 -3.98
CA LEU A 126 9.53 -16.39 -5.21
C LEU A 126 10.92 -15.75 -5.13
N ALA A 127 11.01 -14.56 -4.54
CA ALA A 127 12.27 -13.88 -4.32
C ALA A 127 13.14 -14.62 -3.29
N GLU A 128 12.56 -15.10 -2.17
CA GLU A 128 13.28 -15.88 -1.16
C GLU A 128 13.90 -17.15 -1.77
N ALA A 129 13.17 -17.84 -2.65
CA ALA A 129 13.68 -19.01 -3.35
C ALA A 129 14.90 -18.70 -4.24
N ARG A 130 15.17 -17.44 -4.56
CA ARG A 130 16.35 -17.01 -5.35
C ARG A 130 17.54 -16.58 -4.51
N LEU A 131 17.37 -16.41 -3.19
CA LEU A 131 18.51 -16.15 -2.30
C LEU A 131 19.46 -17.35 -2.21
N ASP A 132 18.90 -18.58 -2.22
CA ASP A 132 19.63 -19.83 -2.26
C ASP A 132 20.89 -19.84 -1.35
N GLU A 133 22.06 -19.97 -1.92
CA GLU A 133 23.35 -19.98 -1.18
C GLU A 133 23.66 -18.65 -0.45
N TYR A 134 23.02 -17.55 -0.82
CA TYR A 134 23.25 -16.23 -0.23
C TYR A 134 22.39 -15.94 1.01
N GLY A 135 21.41 -16.79 1.34
CA GLY A 135 20.46 -16.59 2.44
C GLY A 135 21.09 -16.49 3.84
N SER A 136 22.32 -16.99 4.00
CA SER A 136 23.07 -16.82 5.28
C SER A 136 23.67 -15.42 5.46
N GLN A 137 23.86 -14.67 4.38
CA GLN A 137 24.50 -13.35 4.38
C GLN A 137 23.52 -12.22 4.15
N TYR A 138 22.46 -12.49 3.37
CA TYR A 138 21.49 -11.49 2.95
C TYR A 138 20.06 -11.93 3.23
N SER A 139 19.20 -10.97 3.41
CA SER A 139 17.75 -11.12 3.49
C SER A 139 17.07 -10.21 2.49
N ILE A 140 15.81 -10.49 2.20
CA ILE A 140 14.97 -9.63 1.37
C ILE A 140 14.29 -8.60 2.25
N ASP A 141 14.27 -7.35 1.80
CA ASP A 141 13.52 -6.29 2.44
C ASP A 141 12.05 -6.36 1.99
N TYR A 142 11.21 -6.97 2.84
CA TYR A 142 9.79 -7.08 2.56
C TYR A 142 9.12 -5.71 2.47
N ASP A 143 9.46 -4.78 3.35
CA ASP A 143 8.78 -3.47 3.42
C ASP A 143 9.02 -2.65 2.15
N ASN A 144 10.23 -2.70 1.61
CA ASN A 144 10.64 -2.00 0.39
C ASN A 144 10.52 -2.85 -0.89
N PHE A 145 9.66 -3.87 -0.89
CA PHE A 145 9.37 -4.67 -2.09
C PHE A 145 8.36 -3.96 -2.98
N THR A 146 8.87 -3.06 -3.81
CA THR A 146 8.09 -2.07 -4.57
C THR A 146 7.60 -2.63 -5.91
N LEU A 147 6.35 -2.36 -6.25
CA LEU A 147 5.76 -2.65 -7.56
C LEU A 147 6.02 -1.47 -8.50
N ILE A 148 6.65 -1.73 -9.64
CA ILE A 148 6.98 -0.73 -10.65
C ILE A 148 6.77 -1.27 -12.05
N SER A 149 6.67 -0.39 -13.04
CA SER A 149 6.80 -0.73 -14.45
C SER A 149 8.16 -0.32 -14.99
N VAL A 150 8.76 -1.14 -15.82
CA VAL A 150 10.00 -0.85 -16.53
C VAL A 150 9.83 -1.08 -18.01
N ASN A 151 10.37 -0.21 -18.83
CA ASN A 151 10.35 -0.37 -20.28
C ASN A 151 11.68 -0.99 -20.73
N ARG A 152 11.62 -2.21 -21.21
CA ARG A 152 12.76 -2.96 -21.73
C ARG A 152 12.45 -3.51 -23.11
N ASN A 153 13.30 -3.25 -24.09
CA ASN A 153 13.13 -3.75 -25.46
C ASN A 153 11.73 -3.46 -26.04
N ASP A 154 11.26 -2.23 -25.91
CA ASP A 154 9.94 -1.76 -26.35
C ASP A 154 8.74 -2.52 -25.72
N LYS A 155 8.98 -3.21 -24.61
CA LYS A 155 7.93 -3.84 -23.80
C LYS A 155 7.90 -3.27 -22.40
N THR A 156 6.70 -2.97 -21.94
CA THR A 156 6.49 -2.62 -20.54
C THR A 156 6.35 -3.90 -19.73
N GLU A 157 7.22 -4.08 -18.74
CA GLU A 157 7.18 -5.17 -17.77
C GLU A 157 6.69 -4.64 -16.43
N LEU A 158 5.83 -5.41 -15.78
CA LEU A 158 5.37 -5.14 -14.43
C LEU A 158 6.15 -6.02 -13.46
N ILE A 159 6.98 -5.41 -12.64
CA ILE A 159 7.89 -6.11 -11.75
C ILE A 159 7.78 -5.60 -10.30
N ARG A 160 8.08 -6.49 -9.36
CA ARG A 160 8.42 -6.07 -7.99
C ARG A 160 9.92 -6.14 -7.81
N VAL A 161 10.48 -5.10 -7.19
CA VAL A 161 11.92 -5.01 -6.92
C VAL A 161 12.18 -4.80 -5.45
N THR A 162 13.21 -5.44 -4.93
CA THR A 162 13.65 -5.32 -3.54
C THR A 162 15.16 -5.41 -3.46
N PRO A 163 15.81 -4.55 -2.68
CA PRO A 163 17.25 -4.68 -2.45
C PRO A 163 17.54 -5.91 -1.57
N LEU A 164 18.74 -6.40 -1.62
CA LEU A 164 19.24 -7.35 -0.63
C LEU A 164 19.82 -6.59 0.57
N GLU A 165 19.27 -6.89 1.74
CA GLU A 165 19.72 -6.35 3.01
C GLU A 165 20.74 -7.26 3.69
N TYR A 166 21.58 -6.73 4.56
CA TYR A 166 22.47 -7.55 5.37
C TYR A 166 21.68 -8.34 6.41
N ALA A 167 21.83 -9.65 6.44
CA ALA A 167 21.12 -10.51 7.39
C ALA A 167 21.45 -10.20 8.86
N THR A 168 22.66 -9.70 9.13
CA THR A 168 23.09 -9.29 10.47
C THR A 168 24.05 -8.10 10.43
N PRO A 169 24.16 -7.31 11.52
CA PRO A 169 25.15 -6.25 11.62
C PRO A 169 26.60 -6.73 11.47
N PHE A 170 26.89 -7.99 11.81
CA PHE A 170 28.23 -8.58 11.66
C PHE A 170 28.55 -8.81 10.18
N VAL A 171 27.57 -9.21 9.36
CA VAL A 171 27.75 -9.31 7.92
C VAL A 171 28.00 -7.92 7.34
N ALA A 172 27.21 -6.90 7.73
CA ALA A 172 27.43 -5.53 7.31
C ALA A 172 28.84 -5.03 7.64
N LEU A 173 29.36 -5.35 8.85
CA LEU A 173 30.70 -4.99 9.27
C LEU A 173 31.78 -5.71 8.44
N SER A 174 31.58 -7.00 8.16
CA SER A 174 32.54 -7.82 7.39
C SER A 174 32.63 -7.44 5.91
N ARG A 175 31.50 -7.02 5.34
CA ARG A 175 31.45 -6.56 3.93
C ARG A 175 32.05 -5.16 3.74
N GLY A 176 31.99 -4.32 4.78
CA GLY A 176 32.58 -2.98 4.74
C GLY A 176 32.08 -2.14 3.55
N ASP A 177 33.01 -1.70 2.71
CA ASP A 177 32.70 -0.87 1.53
C ASP A 177 32.28 -1.66 0.28
N LYS A 178 32.22 -2.98 0.34
CA LYS A 178 31.83 -3.81 -0.80
C LYS A 178 30.33 -3.71 -1.14
N GLY A 179 29.51 -3.47 -0.14
CA GLY A 179 28.05 -3.40 -0.30
C GLY A 179 27.38 -4.80 -0.30
N THR A 180 26.05 -4.83 -0.40
CA THR A 180 25.28 -6.04 -0.69
C THR A 180 25.44 -6.41 -2.16
N ILE A 181 25.24 -7.68 -2.49
CA ILE A 181 25.53 -8.17 -3.86
C ILE A 181 24.58 -7.63 -4.93
N GLY A 182 23.43 -7.07 -4.55
CA GLY A 182 22.49 -6.54 -5.54
C GLY A 182 21.05 -6.50 -5.06
N TYR A 183 20.14 -6.80 -5.97
CA TYR A 183 18.69 -6.75 -5.73
C TYR A 183 18.00 -7.92 -6.44
N ILE A 184 16.75 -8.19 -6.04
CA ILE A 184 15.90 -9.18 -6.71
C ILE A 184 14.76 -8.45 -7.41
N GLU A 185 14.48 -8.87 -8.65
CA GLU A 185 13.29 -8.51 -9.40
C GLU A 185 12.40 -9.73 -9.59
N VAL A 186 11.08 -9.55 -9.45
CA VAL A 186 10.07 -10.57 -9.69
C VAL A 186 9.06 -10.02 -10.68
N ASN A 187 8.98 -10.64 -11.85
CA ASN A 187 7.94 -10.31 -12.81
C ASN A 187 6.60 -10.84 -12.29
N VAL A 188 5.65 -9.94 -12.01
CA VAL A 188 4.38 -10.32 -11.38
C VAL A 188 3.35 -10.90 -12.37
N ILE A 189 3.67 -10.91 -13.66
CA ILE A 189 2.85 -11.50 -14.72
C ILE A 189 3.37 -12.90 -15.07
N THR A 190 4.68 -13.05 -15.34
CA THR A 190 5.30 -14.36 -15.69
C THR A 190 5.65 -15.18 -14.47
N GLN A 191 5.70 -14.58 -13.28
CA GLN A 191 6.09 -15.18 -12.00
C GLN A 191 7.57 -15.60 -11.94
N GLU A 192 8.40 -15.00 -12.78
CA GLU A 192 9.83 -15.25 -12.81
C GLU A 192 10.57 -14.33 -11.83
N ALA A 193 11.39 -14.91 -10.97
CA ALA A 193 12.26 -14.17 -10.06
C ALA A 193 13.72 -14.24 -10.54
N LYS A 194 14.42 -13.10 -10.51
CA LYS A 194 15.79 -12.96 -10.95
C LYS A 194 16.61 -12.17 -9.94
N LEU A 195 17.76 -12.70 -9.56
CA LEU A 195 18.79 -11.99 -8.82
C LEU A 195 19.67 -11.19 -9.80
N VAL A 196 19.72 -9.88 -9.60
CA VAL A 196 20.64 -8.99 -10.30
C VAL A 196 21.83 -8.72 -9.38
N ALA A 197 22.92 -9.41 -9.64
CA ALA A 197 24.13 -9.35 -8.84
C ALA A 197 25.17 -8.45 -9.48
N TYR A 198 25.86 -7.64 -8.67
CA TYR A 198 27.00 -6.82 -9.06
C TYR A 198 28.32 -7.50 -8.72
N PRO A 199 29.41 -7.18 -9.44
CA PRO A 199 30.75 -7.64 -9.07
C PRO A 199 31.12 -7.25 -7.65
N ASP A 200 32.00 -8.04 -7.01
CA ASP A 200 32.44 -7.77 -5.63
C ASP A 200 33.08 -6.37 -5.52
N GLY A 201 32.59 -5.60 -4.56
CA GLY A 201 32.96 -4.20 -4.36
C GLY A 201 32.14 -3.16 -5.12
N GLU A 202 31.26 -3.58 -6.03
CA GLU A 202 30.35 -2.71 -6.79
C GLU A 202 28.88 -2.78 -6.30
N GLY A 203 28.63 -3.47 -5.22
CA GLY A 203 27.29 -3.68 -4.69
C GLY A 203 26.62 -2.44 -4.08
N LEU A 204 25.44 -2.65 -3.49
CA LEU A 204 24.67 -1.59 -2.84
C LEU A 204 25.25 -1.30 -1.47
N LYS A 205 25.77 -0.07 -1.29
CA LYS A 205 26.52 0.35 -0.10
C LYS A 205 25.67 1.11 0.90
N TYR A 206 24.76 1.97 0.38
CA TYR A 206 23.91 2.85 1.19
C TYR A 206 22.55 2.19 1.36
N MET A 207 22.40 1.45 2.47
CA MET A 207 21.26 0.58 2.74
C MET A 207 20.72 0.82 4.14
N PRO A 208 19.44 0.57 4.41
CA PRO A 208 18.88 0.64 5.77
C PRO A 208 19.60 -0.30 6.75
N SER A 209 20.01 -1.50 6.33
CA SER A 209 20.76 -2.45 7.14
C SER A 209 22.28 -2.20 7.23
N ALA A 210 22.79 -1.21 6.50
CA ALA A 210 24.20 -0.85 6.58
C ALA A 210 24.52 -0.13 7.88
N ILE A 211 25.82 -0.06 8.22
CA ILE A 211 26.29 0.53 9.48
C ILE A 211 27.08 1.83 9.24
N PHE A 212 27.22 2.62 10.30
CA PHE A 212 27.97 3.87 10.32
C PHE A 212 27.50 4.86 9.23
N GLY A 213 28.41 5.43 8.45
CA GLY A 213 28.13 6.41 7.40
C GLY A 213 27.45 5.83 6.16
N LYS A 214 27.30 4.51 6.06
CA LYS A 214 26.59 3.81 4.96
C LYS A 214 25.13 3.51 5.31
N ASP A 215 24.72 3.62 6.58
CA ASP A 215 23.33 3.62 6.96
C ASP A 215 22.58 4.73 6.21
N LEU A 216 21.53 4.34 5.47
CA LEU A 216 20.82 5.23 4.55
C LEU A 216 20.23 6.45 5.26
N ASP A 217 19.55 6.24 6.39
CA ASP A 217 18.92 7.33 7.13
C ASP A 217 19.97 8.29 7.70
N ARG A 218 21.06 7.77 8.20
CA ARG A 218 22.18 8.59 8.68
C ARG A 218 22.83 9.38 7.56
N HIS A 219 23.01 8.76 6.40
CA HIS A 219 23.57 9.41 5.21
C HIS A 219 22.67 10.56 4.76
N ILE A 220 21.35 10.33 4.68
CA ILE A 220 20.38 11.37 4.35
C ILE A 220 20.41 12.50 5.37
N ARG A 221 20.32 12.20 6.66
CA ARG A 221 20.30 13.21 7.74
C ARG A 221 21.58 14.02 7.83
N THR A 222 22.72 13.44 7.46
CA THR A 222 24.00 14.16 7.43
C THR A 222 24.03 15.21 6.33
N ASN A 223 23.43 14.91 5.15
CA ASN A 223 23.44 15.83 4.02
C ASN A 223 22.20 16.75 3.97
N TYR A 224 21.07 16.26 4.49
CA TYR A 224 19.79 16.97 4.52
C TYR A 224 19.18 16.92 5.93
N PRO A 225 19.75 17.63 6.92
CA PRO A 225 19.39 17.47 8.34
C PRO A 225 17.96 17.90 8.68
N THR A 226 17.34 18.75 7.86
CA THR A 226 15.97 19.26 8.06
C THR A 226 14.93 18.60 7.18
N LEU A 227 15.35 17.65 6.31
CA LEU A 227 14.44 16.96 5.41
C LEU A 227 13.52 16.03 6.20
N MET A 228 12.23 16.12 5.91
CA MET A 228 11.23 15.23 6.48
C MET A 228 10.73 14.27 5.43
N TYR A 229 10.65 12.99 5.77
CA TYR A 229 10.10 11.91 4.97
C TYR A 229 9.54 10.83 5.89
N ASN A 230 8.63 9.99 5.38
CA ASN A 230 8.07 8.85 6.10
C ASN A 230 8.66 7.56 5.54
N ASP A 231 8.37 7.25 4.29
CA ASP A 231 8.73 6.00 3.65
C ASP A 231 9.86 6.16 2.63
N LYS A 232 10.47 5.05 2.29
CA LYS A 232 11.51 4.91 1.29
C LYS A 232 11.11 3.78 0.35
N TYR A 233 11.22 4.01 -0.95
CA TYR A 233 10.91 3.00 -1.96
C TYR A 233 12.18 2.63 -2.71
N PHE A 234 12.34 1.35 -2.98
CA PHE A 234 13.41 0.89 -3.86
C PHE A 234 12.85 0.77 -5.28
N GLU A 235 13.42 1.52 -6.22
CA GLU A 235 13.04 1.50 -7.63
C GLU A 235 14.27 1.29 -8.51
N ILE A 236 14.06 0.87 -9.74
CA ILE A 236 15.11 0.80 -10.77
C ILE A 236 14.70 1.62 -11.98
N ASP A 237 15.70 2.13 -12.71
CA ASP A 237 15.45 2.73 -14.01
C ASP A 237 15.26 1.67 -15.12
N ASN A 238 15.00 2.11 -16.34
CA ASN A 238 14.81 1.20 -17.48
C ASN A 238 16.06 0.39 -17.85
N ASP A 239 17.25 0.87 -17.45
CA ASP A 239 18.52 0.18 -17.64
C ASP A 239 18.86 -0.80 -16.50
N GLY A 240 18.04 -0.85 -15.44
CA GLY A 240 18.23 -1.69 -14.27
C GLY A 240 19.15 -1.09 -13.21
N ASN A 241 19.45 0.21 -13.25
CA ASN A 241 20.19 0.85 -12.17
C ASN A 241 19.28 1.10 -10.97
N PRO A 242 19.72 0.75 -9.75
CA PRO A 242 18.92 0.86 -8.55
C PRO A 242 18.97 2.26 -7.93
N TYR A 243 17.86 2.66 -7.33
CA TYR A 243 17.73 3.92 -6.61
C TYR A 243 16.82 3.78 -5.38
N TRP A 244 17.15 4.51 -4.32
CA TRP A 244 16.22 4.82 -3.27
C TRP A 244 15.43 6.06 -3.67
N VAL A 245 14.13 5.91 -3.72
CA VAL A 245 13.16 6.98 -4.00
C VAL A 245 12.47 7.33 -2.69
N ILE A 246 12.65 8.56 -2.23
CA ILE A 246 12.24 9.00 -0.90
C ILE A 246 11.37 10.24 -1.04
N PRO A 247 10.04 10.08 -1.06
CA PRO A 247 9.12 11.21 -1.08
C PRO A 247 9.31 12.08 0.16
N THR A 248 9.49 13.37 -0.06
CA THR A 248 9.71 14.32 1.02
C THR A 248 8.44 15.09 1.34
N ILE A 249 8.28 15.43 2.60
CA ILE A 249 7.10 16.10 3.13
C ILE A 249 7.45 17.38 3.85
N LYS A 250 6.46 18.26 3.99
CA LYS A 250 6.50 19.44 4.87
C LYS A 250 5.22 19.51 5.70
N LYS A 251 5.24 20.30 6.76
CA LYS A 251 4.04 20.60 7.56
C LYS A 251 3.45 21.91 7.09
N GLU A 252 2.15 21.95 6.85
CA GLU A 252 1.44 23.16 6.34
C GLU A 252 0.35 23.68 7.27
N ILE A 253 -0.15 22.86 8.19
CA ILE A 253 -1.24 23.24 9.09
C ILE A 253 -0.74 23.27 10.52
N GLY A 254 -0.78 24.46 11.13
CA GLY A 254 -0.12 24.66 12.41
C GLY A 254 1.39 24.48 12.30
N VAL A 255 2.04 24.13 13.42
CA VAL A 255 3.50 23.97 13.46
C VAL A 255 3.92 22.52 13.14
N PHE A 256 3.12 21.54 13.59
CA PHE A 256 3.50 20.12 13.55
C PHE A 256 2.51 19.23 12.79
N SER A 257 1.55 19.82 12.08
CA SER A 257 0.44 19.08 11.48
C SER A 257 0.28 19.41 9.99
N GLY A 258 -0.64 18.69 9.31
CA GLY A 258 -0.95 18.94 7.91
C GLY A 258 0.22 18.57 7.00
N GLU A 259 0.63 17.30 7.03
CA GLU A 259 1.65 16.79 6.12
C GLU A 259 1.23 16.99 4.67
N THR A 260 2.15 17.49 3.85
CA THR A 260 1.96 17.65 2.42
C THR A 260 3.23 17.27 1.66
N PRO A 261 3.12 16.68 0.47
CA PRO A 261 4.28 16.40 -0.38
C PRO A 261 5.07 17.67 -0.70
N ASN A 262 6.39 17.56 -0.62
CA ASN A 262 7.32 18.66 -0.89
C ASN A 262 8.21 18.39 -2.11
N GLY A 263 8.42 17.12 -2.44
CA GLY A 263 9.26 16.67 -3.53
C GLY A 263 9.73 15.24 -3.30
N VAL A 264 10.84 14.88 -3.92
CA VAL A 264 11.43 13.55 -3.81
C VAL A 264 12.96 13.63 -3.77
N LEU A 265 13.56 12.89 -2.86
CA LEU A 265 15.00 12.67 -2.81
C LEU A 265 15.31 11.33 -3.47
N VAL A 266 16.16 11.35 -4.49
CA VAL A 266 16.67 10.16 -5.18
C VAL A 266 18.10 9.91 -4.72
N VAL A 267 18.39 8.71 -4.24
CA VAL A 267 19.72 8.30 -3.77
C VAL A 267 20.20 7.10 -4.56
N ASP A 268 21.36 7.20 -5.16
CA ASP A 268 22.04 6.04 -5.74
C ASP A 268 22.65 5.18 -4.61
N PRO A 269 22.18 3.96 -4.39
CA PRO A 269 22.65 3.11 -3.28
C PRO A 269 24.09 2.62 -3.46
N ARG A 270 24.66 2.70 -4.63
CA ARG A 270 26.04 2.28 -4.93
C ARG A 270 27.05 3.37 -4.58
N SER A 271 26.79 4.59 -5.05
CA SER A 271 27.70 5.75 -4.87
C SER A 271 27.34 6.64 -3.67
N GLY A 272 26.10 6.61 -3.21
CA GLY A 272 25.56 7.53 -2.20
C GLY A 272 25.24 8.92 -2.76
N LYS A 273 25.30 9.12 -4.07
CA LYS A 273 24.92 10.39 -4.70
C LYS A 273 23.43 10.65 -4.46
N MET A 274 23.13 11.87 -4.03
CA MET A 274 21.76 12.30 -3.75
C MET A 274 21.36 13.47 -4.63
N THR A 275 20.11 13.44 -5.11
CA THR A 275 19.52 14.54 -5.86
C THR A 275 18.09 14.76 -5.37
N HIS A 276 17.79 15.97 -4.92
CA HIS A 276 16.45 16.35 -4.50
C HIS A 276 15.73 17.10 -5.61
N TYR A 277 14.54 16.65 -5.95
CA TYR A 277 13.66 17.28 -6.93
C TYR A 277 12.42 17.84 -6.21
N ALA A 278 12.05 19.08 -6.52
CA ALA A 278 10.77 19.62 -6.06
C ALA A 278 9.58 18.88 -6.70
N LEU A 279 8.41 18.91 -6.07
CA LEU A 279 7.24 18.19 -6.59
C LEU A 279 6.90 18.60 -8.03
N ASN A 280 7.01 19.88 -8.35
CA ASN A 280 6.69 20.44 -9.67
C ASN A 280 7.94 20.59 -10.58
N ASP A 281 9.05 19.94 -10.24
CA ASP A 281 10.25 19.99 -11.06
C ASP A 281 10.06 19.15 -12.34
N ASN A 282 10.25 19.78 -13.49
CA ASN A 282 10.17 19.11 -14.79
C ASN A 282 11.41 18.27 -15.14
N HIS A 283 12.48 18.35 -14.34
CA HIS A 283 13.71 17.57 -14.52
C HIS A 283 13.70 16.27 -13.72
N LYS A 284 12.57 15.90 -13.11
CA LYS A 284 12.46 14.59 -12.48
C LYS A 284 12.66 13.49 -13.53
N PRO A 285 13.42 12.43 -13.22
CA PRO A 285 13.61 11.32 -14.15
C PRO A 285 12.28 10.72 -14.64
N ASP A 286 12.22 10.33 -15.91
CA ASP A 286 10.99 9.77 -16.50
C ASP A 286 10.63 8.42 -15.85
N TRP A 287 11.63 7.61 -15.49
CA TRP A 287 11.45 6.32 -14.84
C TRP A 287 10.90 6.42 -13.41
N LEU A 288 10.99 7.59 -12.76
CA LEU A 288 10.50 7.81 -11.40
C LEU A 288 8.99 7.66 -11.34
N GLN A 289 8.48 6.75 -10.53
CA GLN A 289 7.06 6.47 -10.42
C GLN A 289 6.41 7.01 -9.15
N ARG A 290 7.19 7.18 -8.07
CA ARG A 290 6.71 7.68 -6.78
C ARG A 290 7.47 8.92 -6.34
N ALA A 291 6.89 10.09 -6.50
CA ALA A 291 7.39 11.35 -5.95
C ALA A 291 6.57 11.82 -4.73
N VAL A 292 5.50 11.10 -4.41
CA VAL A 292 4.51 11.45 -3.39
C VAL A 292 4.35 10.26 -2.44
N ASP A 293 4.37 10.55 -1.15
CA ASP A 293 4.10 9.57 -0.10
C ASP A 293 2.61 9.19 -0.13
N GLU A 294 2.33 7.90 -0.32
CA GLU A 294 0.97 7.40 -0.49
C GLU A 294 0.11 7.56 0.77
N ALA A 295 0.69 7.31 1.95
CA ALA A 295 -0.03 7.45 3.21
C ALA A 295 -0.43 8.91 3.46
N VAL A 296 0.43 9.85 3.04
CA VAL A 296 0.14 11.28 3.15
C VAL A 296 -0.99 11.68 2.21
N VAL A 297 -0.97 11.26 0.94
CA VAL A 297 -2.03 11.65 0.00
C VAL A 297 -3.34 10.91 0.25
N ALA A 298 -3.31 9.65 0.69
CA ALA A 298 -4.50 8.93 1.12
C ALA A 298 -5.18 9.66 2.29
N LYS A 299 -4.40 10.08 3.30
CA LYS A 299 -4.90 10.87 4.43
C LYS A 299 -5.43 12.24 4.00
N GLN A 300 -4.82 12.87 3.01
CA GLN A 300 -5.33 14.13 2.45
C GLN A 300 -6.63 13.92 1.68
N ALA A 301 -6.75 12.84 0.90
CA ALA A 301 -7.97 12.46 0.22
C ALA A 301 -9.11 12.20 1.21
N ASP A 302 -8.83 11.44 2.27
CA ASP A 302 -9.80 11.18 3.34
C ASP A 302 -10.24 12.47 4.04
N ASN A 303 -9.30 13.38 4.34
CA ASN A 303 -9.64 14.69 4.88
C ASN A 303 -10.48 15.54 3.92
N ALA A 304 -10.18 15.52 2.62
CA ALA A 304 -10.93 16.27 1.62
C ALA A 304 -12.38 15.76 1.51
N LEU A 305 -12.57 14.45 1.55
CA LEU A 305 -13.87 13.80 1.52
C LEU A 305 -14.67 14.04 2.82
N THR A 306 -14.00 13.93 3.97
CA THR A 306 -14.64 14.01 5.29
C THR A 306 -14.97 15.45 5.68
N TYR A 307 -14.05 16.40 5.48
CA TYR A 307 -14.17 17.78 6.01
C TYR A 307 -14.62 18.81 4.99
N LYS A 308 -15.12 18.41 3.82
CA LYS A 308 -15.63 19.29 2.77
C LYS A 308 -16.58 20.37 3.31
N ASN A 309 -17.50 19.98 4.19
CA ASN A 309 -18.49 20.85 4.81
C ASN A 309 -18.13 21.24 6.27
N GLY A 310 -16.85 21.11 6.66
CA GLY A 310 -16.31 21.51 7.95
C GLY A 310 -16.42 20.43 9.04
N PHE A 311 -15.72 20.66 10.15
CA PHE A 311 -15.63 19.71 11.26
C PHE A 311 -16.98 19.38 11.90
N TRP A 312 -17.79 20.39 12.20
CA TRP A 312 -19.06 20.19 12.89
C TRP A 312 -20.09 19.42 12.06
N ASN A 313 -19.99 19.51 10.73
CA ASN A 313 -20.83 18.72 9.84
C ASN A 313 -20.60 17.21 10.02
N THR A 314 -19.37 16.78 10.31
CA THR A 314 -19.07 15.35 10.51
C THR A 314 -19.71 14.76 11.76
N LEU A 315 -20.00 15.60 12.75
CA LEU A 315 -20.62 15.18 14.01
C LEU A 315 -22.15 15.26 14.00
N PHE A 316 -22.71 16.32 13.40
CA PHE A 316 -24.14 16.64 13.51
C PHE A 316 -24.92 16.31 12.24
N ALA A 317 -24.71 17.05 11.17
CA ALA A 317 -25.53 16.92 9.96
C ALA A 317 -25.12 15.78 9.05
N LYS A 318 -23.84 15.38 9.06
CA LYS A 318 -23.24 14.32 8.24
C LYS A 318 -23.55 14.44 6.74
N LYS A 319 -23.80 15.66 6.26
CA LYS A 319 -24.14 15.91 4.87
C LYS A 319 -22.90 15.79 3.98
N GLU A 320 -22.93 14.92 2.97
CA GLU A 320 -21.83 14.68 2.04
C GLU A 320 -20.50 14.40 2.77
N VAL A 321 -20.57 13.61 3.84
CA VAL A 321 -19.40 13.13 4.54
C VAL A 321 -19.06 11.76 3.96
N PHE A 322 -17.89 11.64 3.38
CA PHE A 322 -17.38 10.43 2.77
C PHE A 322 -15.98 10.13 3.31
N GLN A 323 -15.53 8.91 3.12
CA GLN A 323 -14.18 8.46 3.46
C GLN A 323 -13.69 7.46 2.42
N LEU A 324 -12.39 7.20 2.42
CA LEU A 324 -11.84 6.09 1.65
C LEU A 324 -12.29 4.77 2.27
N SER A 325 -12.41 3.72 1.45
CA SER A 325 -12.58 2.35 1.95
C SER A 325 -11.31 1.89 2.69
N ASP A 326 -11.42 0.80 3.45
CA ASP A 326 -10.27 0.22 4.15
C ASP A 326 -9.26 -0.45 3.19
N GLY A 327 -9.61 -0.56 1.92
CA GLY A 327 -8.80 -1.15 0.87
C GLY A 327 -8.28 -0.15 -0.15
N TYR A 328 -7.12 -0.48 -0.71
CA TYR A 328 -6.58 0.23 -1.86
C TYR A 328 -5.72 -0.71 -2.70
N ASN A 329 -5.49 -0.32 -3.93
CA ASN A 329 -4.55 -1.00 -4.80
C ASN A 329 -3.79 0.01 -5.66
N TYR A 330 -2.78 -0.48 -6.33
CA TYR A 330 -2.06 0.30 -7.33
C TYR A 330 -2.49 -0.10 -8.73
N PHE A 331 -2.60 0.91 -9.54
CA PHE A 331 -2.81 0.78 -10.97
C PHE A 331 -1.64 1.43 -11.68
N ILE A 332 -1.06 0.77 -12.66
CA ILE A 332 0.08 1.28 -13.40
C ILE A 332 -0.30 1.44 -14.87
N LYS A 333 -0.16 2.65 -15.37
CA LYS A 333 -0.39 3.00 -16.77
C LYS A 333 0.60 4.06 -17.23
N ASP A 334 1.16 3.92 -18.42
CA ASP A 334 2.07 4.89 -19.05
C ASP A 334 3.24 5.30 -18.15
N GLY A 335 3.83 4.35 -17.44
CA GLY A 335 4.94 4.60 -16.51
C GLY A 335 4.57 5.40 -15.26
N ASN A 336 3.28 5.58 -14.98
CA ASN A 336 2.78 6.23 -13.77
C ASN A 336 2.10 5.23 -12.85
N THR A 337 2.38 5.35 -11.56
CA THR A 337 1.69 4.59 -10.53
C THR A 337 0.57 5.42 -9.93
N TYR A 338 -0.63 4.88 -9.92
CA TYR A 338 -1.82 5.47 -9.33
C TYR A 338 -2.22 4.70 -8.08
N TYR A 339 -2.50 5.42 -7.01
CA TYR A 339 -3.22 4.91 -5.86
C TYR A 339 -4.71 4.90 -6.20
N VAL A 340 -5.40 3.79 -5.97
CA VAL A 340 -6.84 3.63 -6.26
C VAL A 340 -7.54 3.09 -5.04
N SER A 341 -8.63 3.71 -4.64
CA SER A 341 -9.48 3.26 -3.54
C SER A 341 -10.94 3.62 -3.80
N CYS A 342 -11.87 2.82 -3.27
CA CYS A 342 -13.28 3.16 -3.23
C CYS A 342 -13.54 4.33 -2.28
N ILE A 343 -14.64 5.03 -2.54
CA ILE A 343 -15.20 6.05 -1.67
C ILE A 343 -16.48 5.48 -1.05
N THR A 344 -16.57 5.51 0.28
CA THR A 344 -17.71 4.98 1.04
C THR A 344 -18.30 6.01 1.98
N SER A 345 -19.45 5.68 2.57
CA SER A 345 -19.97 6.42 3.72
C SER A 345 -19.14 6.14 4.98
N PRO A 346 -19.18 7.01 6.01
CA PRO A 346 -18.49 6.75 7.27
C PRO A 346 -19.09 5.60 8.11
N ASN A 347 -20.03 4.85 7.57
CA ASN A 347 -20.61 3.70 8.24
C ASN A 347 -19.76 2.46 7.94
N SER A 348 -19.11 1.93 8.96
CA SER A 348 -18.22 0.75 8.86
C SER A 348 -18.86 -0.52 8.32
N ASN A 349 -20.20 -0.60 8.34
CA ASN A 349 -20.94 -1.74 7.81
C ASN A 349 -21.40 -1.54 6.36
N ASP A 350 -21.04 -0.41 5.73
CA ASP A 350 -21.44 -0.13 4.36
C ASP A 350 -20.53 -0.91 3.40
N GLN A 351 -21.13 -1.89 2.69
CA GLN A 351 -20.46 -2.69 1.67
C GLN A 351 -20.61 -2.10 0.28
N THR A 352 -21.18 -0.89 0.20
CA THR A 352 -21.39 -0.17 -1.05
C THR A 352 -20.42 1.00 -1.18
N SER A 353 -19.92 1.22 -2.39
CA SER A 353 -19.16 2.41 -2.75
C SER A 353 -20.04 3.39 -3.51
N ILE A 354 -19.69 4.66 -3.41
CA ILE A 354 -20.30 5.74 -4.21
C ILE A 354 -19.43 6.12 -5.42
N GLY A 355 -18.29 5.49 -5.57
CA GLY A 355 -17.33 5.71 -6.63
C GLY A 355 -15.91 5.41 -6.21
N PHE A 356 -14.96 5.87 -7.02
CA PHE A 356 -13.53 5.63 -6.88
C PHE A 356 -12.75 6.94 -6.85
N ILE A 357 -11.58 6.92 -6.23
CA ILE A 357 -10.58 7.96 -6.36
C ILE A 357 -9.30 7.38 -6.92
N THR A 358 -8.67 8.11 -7.82
CA THR A 358 -7.31 7.84 -8.29
C THR A 358 -6.40 8.99 -7.88
N ILE A 359 -5.19 8.68 -7.44
CA ILE A 359 -4.16 9.65 -7.12
C ILE A 359 -2.88 9.25 -7.83
N ASN A 360 -2.39 10.09 -8.74
CA ASN A 360 -1.11 9.88 -9.39
C ASN A 360 0.03 10.12 -8.39
N LEU A 361 0.82 9.08 -8.10
CA LEU A 361 1.89 9.14 -7.11
C LEU A 361 3.14 9.90 -7.59
N LYS A 362 3.21 10.30 -8.87
CA LYS A 362 4.26 11.15 -9.41
C LYS A 362 3.92 12.64 -9.35
N THR A 363 2.65 12.99 -9.58
CA THR A 363 2.18 14.38 -9.74
C THR A 363 1.28 14.87 -8.62
N LYS A 364 0.68 13.98 -7.83
CA LYS A 364 -0.37 14.25 -6.85
C LYS A 364 -1.73 14.58 -7.50
N GLU A 365 -1.89 14.50 -8.80
CA GLU A 365 -3.19 14.71 -9.45
C GLU A 365 -4.20 13.69 -8.93
N SER A 366 -5.39 14.17 -8.56
CA SER A 366 -6.42 13.34 -7.92
C SER A 366 -7.74 13.53 -8.62
N ILE A 367 -8.36 12.41 -9.01
CA ILE A 367 -9.61 12.41 -9.76
C ILE A 367 -10.59 11.47 -9.05
N ARG A 368 -11.81 11.96 -8.84
CA ARG A 368 -12.93 11.16 -8.32
C ARG A 368 -13.86 10.78 -9.46
N TYR A 369 -14.21 9.52 -9.52
CA TYR A 369 -15.20 8.97 -10.45
C TYR A 369 -16.45 8.55 -9.69
N SER A 370 -17.61 9.02 -10.14
CA SER A 370 -18.91 8.65 -9.56
C SER A 370 -19.41 7.40 -10.25
N ASN A 371 -19.12 6.26 -9.68
CA ASN A 371 -19.56 4.94 -10.14
C ASN A 371 -19.92 4.09 -8.91
N PRO A 372 -21.21 4.10 -8.50
CA PRO A 372 -21.63 3.35 -7.33
C PRO A 372 -21.56 1.84 -7.59
N GLY A 373 -21.27 1.10 -6.54
CA GLY A 373 -21.17 -0.36 -6.65
C GLY A 373 -20.76 -1.03 -5.35
N ILE A 374 -20.18 -2.21 -5.42
CA ILE A 374 -19.63 -2.91 -4.27
C ILE A 374 -18.23 -2.38 -3.92
N THR A 375 -17.83 -2.50 -2.65
CA THR A 375 -16.46 -2.17 -2.20
C THR A 375 -15.48 -3.29 -2.56
N GLU A 376 -14.17 -2.97 -2.52
CA GLU A 376 -13.10 -3.96 -2.70
C GLU A 376 -13.19 -5.09 -1.66
N MET A 377 -13.53 -4.76 -0.42
CA MET A 377 -13.69 -5.74 0.65
C MET A 377 -14.84 -6.70 0.30
N ARG A 378 -15.97 -6.16 -0.19
CA ARG A 378 -17.10 -7.00 -0.60
C ARG A 378 -16.74 -7.88 -1.80
N ALA A 379 -15.98 -7.38 -2.76
CA ALA A 379 -15.51 -8.17 -3.88
C ALA A 379 -14.59 -9.33 -3.45
N ARG A 380 -13.70 -9.09 -2.47
CA ARG A 380 -12.88 -10.15 -1.85
C ARG A 380 -13.74 -11.23 -1.19
N GLU A 381 -14.71 -10.82 -0.38
CA GLU A 381 -15.63 -11.75 0.29
C GLU A 381 -16.41 -12.60 -0.72
N ILE A 382 -16.89 -11.99 -1.81
CA ILE A 382 -17.60 -12.70 -2.88
C ILE A 382 -16.66 -13.73 -3.53
N ALA A 383 -15.45 -13.34 -3.90
CA ALA A 383 -14.49 -14.25 -4.53
C ALA A 383 -14.12 -15.43 -3.64
N GLN A 384 -13.86 -15.20 -2.34
CA GLN A 384 -13.44 -16.25 -1.40
C GLN A 384 -14.59 -17.20 -1.00
N ASN A 385 -15.82 -16.70 -0.96
CA ASN A 385 -16.98 -17.47 -0.53
C ASN A 385 -17.78 -18.07 -1.70
N ASP A 386 -17.31 -17.95 -2.95
CA ASP A 386 -17.93 -18.58 -4.09
C ASP A 386 -17.99 -20.10 -3.90
N GLU A 387 -19.14 -20.71 -4.16
CA GLU A 387 -19.39 -22.14 -3.90
C GLU A 387 -18.39 -23.07 -4.62
N ARG A 388 -17.85 -22.63 -5.78
CA ARG A 388 -16.88 -23.38 -6.59
C ARG A 388 -15.53 -23.57 -5.91
N VAL A 389 -15.15 -22.67 -4.98
CA VAL A 389 -13.82 -22.62 -4.35
C VAL A 389 -13.85 -22.56 -2.83
N LYS A 390 -14.98 -22.29 -2.23
CA LYS A 390 -15.14 -22.13 -0.76
C LYS A 390 -14.54 -23.28 0.04
N ALA A 391 -14.69 -24.52 -0.46
CA ALA A 391 -14.12 -25.71 0.19
C ALA A 391 -12.58 -25.77 0.11
N GLN A 392 -11.96 -25.02 -0.78
CA GLN A 392 -10.51 -24.99 -0.98
C GLN A 392 -9.81 -23.99 -0.04
N ASN A 393 -10.58 -23.15 0.66
CA ASN A 393 -10.10 -22.14 1.60
C ASN A 393 -8.98 -21.26 1.01
N LEU A 394 -9.19 -20.77 -0.23
CA LEU A 394 -8.25 -19.91 -0.92
C LEU A 394 -8.29 -18.49 -0.35
N ASP A 395 -7.14 -17.84 -0.27
CA ASP A 395 -7.05 -16.41 0.00
C ASP A 395 -7.17 -15.60 -1.31
N SER A 396 -7.55 -14.35 -1.21
CA SER A 396 -7.70 -13.45 -2.35
C SER A 396 -6.71 -12.29 -2.31
N THR A 397 -6.19 -11.91 -3.45
CA THR A 397 -5.52 -10.62 -3.60
C THR A 397 -6.50 -9.47 -3.38
N TRP A 398 -5.98 -8.25 -3.13
CA TRP A 398 -6.82 -7.07 -3.19
C TRP A 398 -7.34 -6.86 -4.62
N PRO A 399 -8.64 -6.56 -4.79
CA PRO A 399 -9.25 -6.35 -6.09
C PRO A 399 -8.60 -5.18 -6.83
N ILE A 400 -8.35 -5.36 -8.10
CA ILE A 400 -7.87 -4.30 -9.00
C ILE A 400 -9.06 -3.86 -9.84
N LEU A 401 -9.36 -2.56 -9.82
CA LEU A 401 -10.37 -1.99 -10.68
C LEU A 401 -9.85 -1.92 -12.12
N ILE A 402 -10.62 -2.45 -13.05
CA ILE A 402 -10.43 -2.32 -14.49
C ILE A 402 -11.75 -1.97 -15.14
N THR A 403 -11.73 -1.49 -16.37
CA THR A 403 -12.91 -1.51 -17.25
C THR A 403 -12.69 -2.56 -18.33
N TYR A 404 -13.65 -3.46 -18.46
CA TYR A 404 -13.68 -4.50 -19.45
C TYR A 404 -14.96 -4.37 -20.27
N HIS A 405 -14.83 -4.19 -21.58
CA HIS A 405 -15.94 -3.76 -22.45
C HIS A 405 -16.67 -2.52 -21.94
N LYS A 406 -15.92 -1.54 -21.39
CA LYS A 406 -16.43 -0.33 -20.74
C LYS A 406 -17.28 -0.59 -19.49
N VAL A 407 -17.21 -1.79 -18.93
CA VAL A 407 -17.90 -2.19 -17.70
C VAL A 407 -16.91 -2.19 -16.55
N PRO A 408 -17.14 -1.40 -15.48
CA PRO A 408 -16.30 -1.43 -14.29
C PRO A 408 -16.31 -2.81 -13.66
N THR A 409 -15.14 -3.39 -13.50
CA THR A 409 -14.94 -4.78 -13.13
C THR A 409 -13.79 -4.89 -12.13
N TYR A 410 -13.96 -5.68 -11.08
CA TYR A 410 -12.87 -6.07 -10.21
C TYR A 410 -12.17 -7.31 -10.74
N PHE A 411 -10.87 -7.22 -10.91
CA PHE A 411 -9.98 -8.34 -11.13
C PHE A 411 -9.42 -8.82 -9.79
N VAL A 412 -9.63 -10.10 -9.47
CA VAL A 412 -9.18 -10.73 -8.22
C VAL A 412 -8.47 -12.03 -8.55
N VAL A 413 -7.37 -12.31 -7.86
CA VAL A 413 -6.70 -13.60 -7.95
C VAL A 413 -6.91 -14.36 -6.64
N LEU A 414 -7.42 -15.58 -6.74
CA LEU A 414 -7.46 -16.52 -5.63
C LEU A 414 -6.18 -17.35 -5.61
N LYS A 415 -5.58 -17.46 -4.45
CA LYS A 415 -4.30 -18.12 -4.25
C LYS A 415 -4.33 -19.03 -3.00
N ASN A 416 -3.48 -20.04 -3.03
CA ASN A 416 -3.01 -20.69 -1.80
C ASN A 416 -1.63 -20.14 -1.43
N ASP A 417 -1.00 -20.73 -0.44
CA ASP A 417 0.32 -20.34 0.03
C ASP A 417 1.46 -20.47 -1.00
N VAL A 418 1.24 -21.12 -2.13
CA VAL A 418 2.29 -21.45 -3.09
C VAL A 418 2.05 -20.87 -4.48
N LEU A 419 0.80 -20.87 -4.96
CA LEU A 419 0.47 -20.55 -6.35
C LEU A 419 -0.83 -19.74 -6.45
N SER A 420 -0.93 -18.94 -7.52
CA SER A 420 -2.23 -18.44 -8.00
C SER A 420 -3.07 -19.61 -8.50
N GLN A 421 -4.32 -19.71 -8.05
CA GLN A 421 -5.20 -20.84 -8.34
C GLN A 421 -6.29 -20.50 -9.33
N LYS A 422 -6.93 -19.34 -9.16
CA LYS A 422 -8.08 -18.92 -9.95
C LYS A 422 -8.03 -17.42 -10.21
N ILE A 423 -8.58 -17.00 -11.32
CA ILE A 423 -8.84 -15.60 -11.64
C ILE A 423 -10.34 -15.37 -11.58
N VAL A 424 -10.75 -14.31 -10.91
CA VAL A 424 -12.14 -13.94 -10.70
C VAL A 424 -12.37 -12.54 -11.23
N LEU A 425 -13.40 -12.38 -12.05
CA LEU A 425 -13.90 -11.09 -12.53
C LEU A 425 -15.28 -10.85 -11.90
N ILE A 426 -15.44 -9.71 -11.26
CA ILE A 426 -16.67 -9.36 -10.52
C ILE A 426 -17.15 -8.01 -11.01
N ASN A 427 -18.41 -7.93 -11.44
CA ASN A 427 -18.98 -6.65 -11.82
C ASN A 427 -19.09 -5.72 -10.62
N VAL A 428 -18.66 -4.47 -10.79
CA VAL A 428 -18.68 -3.48 -9.70
C VAL A 428 -20.10 -3.07 -9.34
N GLU A 429 -20.96 -2.91 -10.31
CA GLU A 429 -22.35 -2.46 -10.09
C GLU A 429 -23.27 -3.59 -9.64
N ASP A 430 -23.06 -4.80 -10.16
CA ASP A 430 -23.81 -6.01 -9.80
C ASP A 430 -22.86 -7.12 -9.33
N GLY A 431 -22.57 -7.15 -8.04
CA GLY A 431 -21.72 -8.17 -7.42
C GLY A 431 -22.21 -9.62 -7.55
N THR A 432 -23.36 -9.87 -8.17
CA THR A 432 -23.83 -11.23 -8.48
C THR A 432 -23.26 -11.76 -9.79
N LEU A 433 -22.72 -10.88 -10.64
CA LEU A 433 -22.07 -11.26 -11.89
C LEU A 433 -20.59 -11.59 -11.60
N VAL A 434 -20.33 -12.86 -11.35
CA VAL A 434 -19.03 -13.39 -10.94
C VAL A 434 -18.59 -14.46 -11.93
N ALA A 435 -17.53 -14.18 -12.66
CA ALA A 435 -16.87 -15.14 -13.54
C ALA A 435 -15.56 -15.63 -12.90
N MET A 436 -15.23 -16.90 -13.09
CA MET A 436 -14.05 -17.54 -12.51
C MET A 436 -13.42 -18.53 -13.48
N GLY A 437 -12.10 -18.45 -13.65
CA GLY A 437 -11.35 -19.37 -14.50
C GLY A 437 -9.98 -19.73 -13.93
N ASP A 438 -9.41 -20.82 -14.45
CA ASP A 438 -8.01 -21.18 -14.16
C ASP A 438 -7.04 -20.26 -14.91
N THR A 439 -7.50 -19.66 -15.97
CA THR A 439 -6.77 -18.66 -16.76
C THR A 439 -7.60 -17.40 -16.90
N LEU A 440 -6.94 -16.28 -17.25
CA LEU A 440 -7.62 -15.03 -17.47
C LEU A 440 -8.60 -15.13 -18.66
N GLU A 441 -8.22 -15.85 -19.71
CA GLU A 441 -9.04 -16.06 -20.90
C GLU A 441 -10.32 -16.83 -20.55
N ALA A 442 -10.23 -17.87 -19.72
CA ALA A 442 -11.40 -18.62 -19.27
C ALA A 442 -12.35 -17.75 -18.42
N ALA A 443 -11.79 -16.95 -17.50
CA ALA A 443 -12.58 -16.02 -16.69
C ALA A 443 -13.27 -14.94 -17.57
N LYS A 444 -12.56 -14.42 -18.58
CA LYS A 444 -13.11 -13.43 -19.53
C LYS A 444 -14.26 -14.01 -20.34
N GLN A 445 -14.10 -15.21 -20.90
CA GLN A 445 -15.17 -15.88 -21.67
C GLN A 445 -16.43 -16.08 -20.82
N GLU A 446 -16.29 -16.56 -19.59
CA GLU A 446 -17.43 -16.69 -18.68
C GLU A 446 -18.06 -15.32 -18.36
N TYR A 447 -17.24 -14.29 -18.15
CA TYR A 447 -17.71 -12.95 -17.82
C TYR A 447 -18.48 -12.30 -18.99
N GLU A 448 -17.98 -12.43 -20.21
CA GLU A 448 -18.65 -11.95 -21.42
C GLU A 448 -20.03 -12.59 -21.58
N LEU A 449 -20.12 -13.90 -21.36
CA LEU A 449 -21.41 -14.61 -21.40
C LEU A 449 -22.37 -14.07 -20.32
N LEU A 450 -21.90 -13.82 -19.10
CA LEU A 450 -22.73 -13.27 -18.05
C LEU A 450 -23.21 -11.85 -18.38
N LEU A 451 -22.32 -10.99 -18.90
CA LEU A 451 -22.66 -9.63 -19.30
C LEU A 451 -23.64 -9.60 -20.48
N ALA A 452 -23.45 -10.47 -21.48
CA ALA A 452 -24.34 -10.62 -22.62
C ALA A 452 -25.73 -11.10 -22.18
N ASN A 453 -25.81 -12.12 -21.33
CA ASN A 453 -27.07 -12.64 -20.80
C ASN A 453 -27.88 -11.58 -20.02
N LYS A 454 -27.17 -10.62 -19.38
CA LYS A 454 -27.79 -9.47 -18.70
C LYS A 454 -28.10 -8.30 -19.66
N GLY A 455 -27.67 -8.39 -20.92
CA GLY A 455 -27.85 -7.32 -21.91
C GLY A 455 -26.99 -6.08 -21.64
N ILE A 456 -25.91 -6.21 -20.82
CA ILE A 456 -24.98 -5.12 -20.48
C ILE A 456 -24.06 -4.84 -21.67
N ILE A 457 -23.58 -5.88 -22.33
CA ILE A 457 -22.81 -5.77 -23.57
C ILE A 457 -23.61 -6.38 -24.70
N SER A 458 -23.49 -5.80 -25.88
CA SER A 458 -23.90 -6.49 -27.12
C SER A 458 -22.85 -7.57 -27.37
N SER A 459 -23.26 -8.82 -27.49
CA SER A 459 -22.36 -9.86 -27.96
C SER A 459 -21.79 -9.37 -29.30
N GLY A 460 -20.46 -9.09 -29.30
CA GLY A 460 -19.81 -8.50 -30.46
C GLY A 460 -19.98 -9.40 -31.68
N ASN A 461 -20.39 -8.84 -32.84
CA ASN A 461 -20.63 -9.53 -34.11
C ASN A 461 -21.24 -10.92 -33.92
N GLU A 462 -22.40 -10.98 -33.27
CA GLU A 462 -23.21 -12.19 -33.23
C GLU A 462 -23.76 -12.40 -34.60
N GLU A 463 -23.22 -13.33 -35.35
CA GLU A 463 -23.94 -13.91 -36.43
C GLU A 463 -25.05 -14.76 -35.81
N LYS A 464 -26.28 -14.23 -35.90
CA LYS A 464 -27.49 -14.98 -35.53
C LYS A 464 -27.84 -15.90 -36.67
N GLU A 465 -27.63 -17.17 -36.48
CA GLU A 465 -28.03 -18.17 -37.45
C GLU A 465 -29.13 -19.04 -36.84
N THR A 466 -30.24 -19.15 -37.53
CA THR A 466 -31.30 -20.10 -37.15
C THR A 466 -30.95 -21.45 -37.76
N VAL A 467 -30.66 -22.41 -36.88
CA VAL A 467 -30.23 -23.76 -37.27
C VAL A 467 -31.18 -24.83 -36.77
N THR A 468 -31.18 -25.96 -37.41
CA THR A 468 -32.03 -27.13 -37.06
C THR A 468 -31.18 -28.20 -36.39
N VAL A 469 -31.55 -28.61 -35.20
CA VAL A 469 -30.83 -29.63 -34.42
C VAL A 469 -30.95 -30.99 -35.10
N SER A 470 -29.83 -31.60 -35.47
CA SER A 470 -29.78 -32.91 -36.16
C SER A 470 -29.44 -34.08 -35.22
N ARG A 471 -28.64 -33.85 -34.19
CA ARG A 471 -28.23 -34.86 -33.18
C ARG A 471 -28.01 -34.22 -31.85
N ILE A 472 -28.27 -34.97 -30.77
CA ILE A 472 -28.06 -34.53 -29.40
C ILE A 472 -27.40 -35.64 -28.60
N ARG A 473 -26.49 -35.27 -27.72
CA ARG A 473 -25.87 -36.14 -26.74
C ARG A 473 -25.86 -35.43 -25.36
N ASP A 474 -26.51 -36.04 -24.39
CA ASP A 474 -26.49 -35.56 -23.00
C ASP A 474 -25.29 -36.17 -22.27
N LEU A 475 -24.46 -35.30 -21.67
CA LEU A 475 -23.29 -35.63 -20.85
C LEU A 475 -23.52 -35.34 -19.36
N GLY A 476 -24.79 -35.04 -18.97
CA GLY A 476 -25.19 -34.73 -17.60
C GLY A 476 -25.14 -33.24 -17.28
N ASN A 477 -23.96 -32.65 -17.17
CA ASN A 477 -23.79 -31.21 -16.95
C ASN A 477 -23.62 -30.40 -18.25
N LYS A 478 -23.47 -31.07 -19.40
CA LYS A 478 -23.31 -30.48 -20.71
C LYS A 478 -24.16 -31.23 -21.74
N ILE A 479 -24.68 -30.50 -22.70
CA ILE A 479 -25.37 -31.06 -23.85
C ILE A 479 -24.57 -30.76 -25.08
N GLN A 480 -24.19 -31.80 -25.80
CA GLN A 480 -23.57 -31.70 -27.13
C GLN A 480 -24.65 -31.93 -28.22
N PHE A 481 -24.66 -31.08 -29.22
CA PHE A 481 -25.56 -31.24 -30.32
C PHE A 481 -24.90 -30.86 -31.64
N MET A 482 -25.45 -31.42 -32.74
CA MET A 482 -25.09 -31.09 -34.12
C MET A 482 -26.30 -30.46 -34.81
N VAL A 483 -26.05 -29.67 -35.82
CA VAL A 483 -27.07 -28.99 -36.60
C VAL A 483 -26.97 -29.41 -38.06
N GLU A 484 -28.07 -29.29 -38.83
CA GLU A 484 -28.11 -29.68 -40.24
C GLU A 484 -27.24 -28.76 -41.10
N GLU A 485 -27.16 -27.49 -40.74
CA GLU A 485 -26.48 -26.44 -41.49
C GLU A 485 -24.94 -26.56 -41.37
N HIS A 486 -24.42 -27.18 -40.29
CA HIS A 486 -22.99 -27.36 -40.03
C HIS A 486 -22.64 -28.85 -39.79
N GLN A 487 -22.48 -29.59 -40.83
CA GLN A 487 -22.35 -31.06 -40.82
C GLN A 487 -21.00 -31.46 -40.23
N ASN A 488 -20.27 -31.37 -39.59
CA ASN A 488 -19.04 -31.83 -38.96
C ASN A 488 -18.62 -30.98 -37.72
N VAL A 489 -19.52 -30.12 -37.27
CA VAL A 489 -19.32 -29.30 -36.09
C VAL A 489 -20.32 -29.74 -35.03
N TYR A 490 -19.86 -29.99 -33.83
CA TYR A 490 -20.73 -30.14 -32.68
C TYR A 490 -20.60 -28.92 -31.76
N PHE A 491 -21.73 -28.51 -31.26
CA PHE A 491 -21.85 -27.43 -30.29
C PHE A 491 -22.01 -28.02 -28.92
N GLU A 492 -21.47 -27.35 -27.94
CA GLU A 492 -21.56 -27.77 -26.54
C GLU A 492 -22.16 -26.64 -25.71
N VAL A 493 -23.12 -26.94 -24.87
CA VAL A 493 -23.73 -25.99 -23.94
C VAL A 493 -23.69 -26.56 -22.54
N ASP A 494 -23.24 -25.74 -21.55
CA ASP A 494 -23.33 -26.09 -20.13
C ASP A 494 -24.78 -25.88 -19.67
N VAL A 495 -25.36 -26.93 -19.10
CA VAL A 495 -26.75 -26.92 -18.63
C VAL A 495 -26.96 -25.94 -17.46
N ASN A 496 -25.91 -25.63 -16.69
CA ASN A 496 -26.02 -24.66 -15.63
C ASN A 496 -26.11 -23.21 -16.13
N LEU A 497 -25.56 -22.96 -17.34
CA LEU A 497 -25.65 -21.65 -17.99
C LEU A 497 -26.93 -21.49 -18.84
N CYS A 498 -27.48 -22.59 -19.34
CA CYS A 498 -28.70 -22.61 -20.14
C CYS A 498 -29.57 -23.81 -19.76
N LEU A 499 -30.47 -23.62 -18.80
CA LEU A 499 -31.36 -24.68 -18.31
C LEU A 499 -32.29 -25.23 -19.43
N ASP A 500 -32.66 -24.39 -20.40
CA ASP A 500 -33.52 -24.78 -21.50
C ASP A 500 -32.83 -25.77 -22.45
N ALA A 501 -31.51 -25.86 -22.42
CA ALA A 501 -30.77 -26.85 -23.22
C ALA A 501 -31.17 -28.30 -22.87
N ARG A 502 -31.69 -28.56 -21.67
CA ARG A 502 -32.20 -29.91 -21.28
C ARG A 502 -33.46 -30.34 -22.04
N PHE A 503 -34.19 -29.39 -22.56
CA PHE A 503 -35.41 -29.66 -23.31
C PHE A 503 -35.18 -29.74 -24.84
N LEU A 504 -33.92 -29.55 -25.27
CA LEU A 504 -33.54 -29.58 -26.66
C LEU A 504 -33.87 -30.95 -27.31
N GLN A 505 -34.52 -30.94 -28.46
CA GLN A 505 -34.88 -32.15 -29.23
C GLN A 505 -34.38 -32.08 -30.67
N VAL A 506 -34.17 -33.24 -31.28
CA VAL A 506 -33.86 -33.32 -32.71
C VAL A 506 -35.00 -32.75 -33.50
N GLY A 507 -34.70 -31.85 -34.42
CA GLY A 507 -35.69 -31.13 -35.24
C GLY A 507 -36.05 -29.75 -34.68
N ASP A 508 -35.60 -29.39 -33.51
CA ASP A 508 -35.81 -28.04 -32.95
C ASP A 508 -35.05 -27.00 -33.77
N LYS A 509 -35.70 -25.87 -33.98
CA LYS A 509 -35.08 -24.69 -34.58
C LYS A 509 -34.58 -23.79 -33.45
N ILE A 510 -33.29 -23.64 -33.38
CA ILE A 510 -32.64 -22.80 -32.38
C ILE A 510 -31.87 -21.67 -33.04
N CYS A 511 -31.75 -20.57 -32.35
CA CYS A 511 -30.87 -19.49 -32.77
C CYS A 511 -29.51 -19.71 -32.14
N LEU A 512 -28.49 -20.01 -32.95
CA LEU A 512 -27.11 -20.02 -32.51
C LEU A 512 -26.58 -18.59 -32.48
N LEU A 513 -25.98 -18.25 -31.36
CA LEU A 513 -25.20 -17.04 -31.20
C LEU A 513 -23.74 -17.50 -31.09
N TYR A 514 -22.94 -17.26 -32.11
CA TYR A 514 -21.52 -17.59 -32.06
C TYR A 514 -20.66 -16.39 -32.47
N THR A 515 -19.56 -16.22 -31.79
CA THR A 515 -18.54 -15.26 -32.20
C THR A 515 -17.74 -15.87 -33.33
N SER A 516 -17.69 -15.21 -34.48
CA SER A 516 -16.82 -15.63 -35.59
C SER A 516 -15.38 -15.67 -35.06
N PRO A 517 -14.64 -16.79 -35.21
CA PRO A 517 -13.25 -16.81 -34.81
C PRO A 517 -12.48 -15.74 -35.58
N SER A 518 -11.78 -14.86 -34.88
CA SER A 518 -10.85 -13.92 -35.47
C SER A 518 -9.90 -14.69 -36.40
N PRO A 519 -9.64 -14.24 -37.61
CA PRO A 519 -8.64 -14.88 -38.46
C PRO A 519 -7.31 -14.87 -37.69
N ARG A 520 -6.74 -16.04 -37.50
CA ARG A 520 -5.37 -16.14 -36.99
C ARG A 520 -4.46 -15.71 -38.14
N ASP A 521 -3.80 -14.57 -37.99
CA ASP A 521 -2.57 -14.25 -38.69
C ASP A 521 -1.36 -14.95 -38.07
#